data_7e09ec4867e8d066ae0d56232d8285b4
#
_entry.id   7e09ec4867e8d066ae0d56232d8285b4
#
_cell.length_a   1.000
_cell.length_b   1.000
_cell.length_c   1.000
_cell.angle_alpha   90.00
_cell.angle_beta   90.00
_cell.angle_gamma   90.00
#
_symmetry.space_group_name_H-M   'P 1'
#
loop_
_entity.id
_entity.type
_entity.pdbx_description
1 polymer ?
#
loop_
_entity_poly.entity_id
_entity_poly.type
_entity_poly.pdbx_seq_one_letter_code
_entity_poly.pdbx_strand_id
1 'polypeptide(L)'
;MTTVFYDDQGRPEPPETAGEAETLLGFLEFLRATFAWRTGGLDEAALRRRLDGHPSEMTLGGMLKHLAFVEFWWFEAVALGAPTSEPWVSVDWAADEDWDWHSAAEDSAADLRALWEGQVERSRRAVQELLAADGDPLGRVLESYDGRRRVTLRWILTHMIEEYARHNGHADLLREQIDGQTGE
;
A
#
# COMPACT_ATOMS: atom_id res chain seq x y z
N MET A 1 9.44 -6.68 -23.76
CA MET A 1 8.52 -5.80 -22.98
C MET A 1 7.15 -6.42 -23.08
N THR A 2 6.57 -6.82 -21.97
CA THR A 2 5.19 -7.31 -21.92
C THR A 2 4.24 -6.14 -22.17
N THR A 3 3.25 -6.32 -23.04
CA THR A 3 2.24 -5.27 -23.30
C THR A 3 1.36 -5.17 -22.07
N VAL A 4 1.27 -3.98 -21.50
CA VAL A 4 0.34 -3.70 -20.38
C VAL A 4 -1.02 -3.35 -20.97
N PHE A 5 -2.06 -4.07 -20.56
CA PHE A 5 -3.44 -3.75 -20.85
C PHE A 5 -4.03 -2.93 -19.69
N TYR A 6 -5.05 -2.15 -19.98
CA TYR A 6 -5.74 -1.32 -19.00
C TYR A 6 -7.23 -1.62 -19.07
N ASP A 7 -7.87 -1.69 -17.92
CA ASP A 7 -9.33 -1.80 -17.83
C ASP A 7 -10.05 -0.46 -18.11
N ASP A 8 -11.37 -0.47 -18.04
CA ASP A 8 -12.20 0.71 -18.32
C ASP A 8 -11.99 1.86 -17.31
N GLN A 9 -11.42 1.57 -16.14
CA GLN A 9 -11.04 2.54 -15.11
C GLN A 9 -9.59 3.04 -15.25
N GLY A 10 -8.86 2.54 -16.26
CA GLY A 10 -7.46 2.88 -16.49
C GLY A 10 -6.47 2.19 -15.53
N ARG A 11 -6.88 1.08 -14.88
CA ARG A 11 -6.00 0.29 -14.01
C ARG A 11 -5.19 -0.70 -14.86
N PRO A 12 -3.88 -0.88 -14.57
CA PRO A 12 -3.06 -1.82 -15.33
C PRO A 12 -3.45 -3.26 -14.97
N GLU A 13 -3.90 -4.04 -15.95
CA GLU A 13 -4.23 -5.45 -15.72
C GLU A 13 -2.97 -6.30 -15.48
N PRO A 14 -3.01 -7.26 -14.54
CA PRO A 14 -1.90 -8.19 -14.35
C PRO A 14 -1.65 -9.02 -15.59
N PRO A 15 -0.38 -9.30 -15.96
CA PRO A 15 -0.09 -10.11 -17.14
C PRO A 15 -0.48 -11.57 -16.93
N GLU A 16 -1.23 -12.16 -17.89
CA GLU A 16 -1.72 -13.54 -17.79
C GLU A 16 -0.63 -14.61 -17.99
N THR A 17 0.44 -14.27 -18.72
CA THR A 17 1.47 -15.24 -19.15
C THR A 17 2.88 -14.69 -18.96
N ALA A 18 3.17 -14.15 -17.78
CA ALA A 18 4.48 -13.57 -17.45
C ALA A 18 5.28 -14.48 -16.50
N GLY A 19 6.54 -14.10 -16.25
CA GLY A 19 7.34 -14.72 -15.20
C GLY A 19 6.84 -14.36 -13.80
N GLU A 20 7.33 -15.06 -12.76
CA GLU A 20 6.85 -14.90 -11.38
C GLU A 20 6.93 -13.46 -10.90
N ALA A 21 8.08 -12.79 -11.08
CA ALA A 21 8.26 -11.42 -10.66
C ALA A 21 7.27 -10.44 -11.32
N GLU A 22 7.11 -10.55 -12.64
CA GLU A 22 6.19 -9.72 -13.42
C GLU A 22 4.72 -9.97 -13.01
N THR A 23 4.37 -11.22 -12.72
CA THR A 23 3.03 -11.58 -12.25
C THR A 23 2.74 -10.96 -10.88
N LEU A 24 3.63 -11.14 -9.90
CA LEU A 24 3.46 -10.56 -8.56
C LEU A 24 3.39 -9.03 -8.61
N LEU A 25 4.27 -8.40 -9.39
CA LEU A 25 4.25 -6.95 -9.56
C LEU A 25 2.98 -6.47 -10.26
N GLY A 26 2.52 -7.19 -11.28
CA GLY A 26 1.29 -6.85 -12.00
C GLY A 26 0.07 -6.84 -11.07
N PHE A 27 -0.09 -7.86 -10.22
CA PHE A 27 -1.16 -7.89 -9.23
C PHE A 27 -1.03 -6.76 -8.19
N LEU A 28 0.18 -6.49 -7.70
CA LEU A 28 0.39 -5.40 -6.74
C LEU A 28 0.07 -4.04 -7.35
N GLU A 29 0.49 -3.77 -8.59
CA GLU A 29 0.20 -2.52 -9.28
C GLU A 29 -1.29 -2.34 -9.60
N PHE A 30 -1.99 -3.42 -9.99
CA PHE A 30 -3.45 -3.41 -10.15
C PHE A 30 -4.16 -3.02 -8.86
N LEU A 31 -3.75 -3.63 -7.73
CA LEU A 31 -4.36 -3.36 -6.42
C LEU A 31 -4.05 -1.94 -5.92
N ARG A 32 -2.84 -1.43 -6.14
CA ARG A 32 -2.49 -0.02 -5.86
C ARG A 32 -3.35 0.94 -6.69
N ALA A 33 -3.52 0.66 -7.98
CA ALA A 33 -4.35 1.47 -8.85
C ALA A 33 -5.83 1.42 -8.44
N THR A 34 -6.32 0.25 -8.01
CA THR A 34 -7.66 0.09 -7.44
C THR A 34 -7.83 0.95 -6.19
N PHE A 35 -6.86 0.94 -5.29
CA PHE A 35 -6.89 1.76 -4.08
C PHE A 35 -6.88 3.27 -4.38
N ALA A 36 -6.03 3.69 -5.34
CA ALA A 36 -6.01 5.08 -5.82
C ALA A 36 -7.38 5.51 -6.37
N TRP A 37 -8.03 4.64 -7.14
CA TRP A 37 -9.35 4.90 -7.68
C TRP A 37 -10.42 5.00 -6.58
N ARG A 38 -10.36 4.12 -5.57
CA ARG A 38 -11.29 4.13 -4.43
C ARG A 38 -11.17 5.37 -3.54
N THR A 39 -9.98 5.92 -3.40
CA THR A 39 -9.73 7.11 -2.58
C THR A 39 -9.72 8.41 -3.39
N GLY A 40 -9.76 8.31 -4.72
CA GLY A 40 -9.70 9.44 -5.64
C GLY A 40 -10.95 10.32 -5.60
N GLY A 41 -10.75 11.65 -5.77
CA GLY A 41 -11.84 12.62 -5.89
C GLY A 41 -12.61 12.94 -4.61
N LEU A 42 -12.25 12.35 -3.47
CA LEU A 42 -12.89 12.58 -2.17
C LEU A 42 -12.23 13.75 -1.43
N ASP A 43 -13.05 14.54 -0.73
CA ASP A 43 -12.58 15.59 0.18
C ASP A 43 -12.27 15.03 1.59
N GLU A 44 -11.79 15.88 2.51
CA GLU A 44 -11.46 15.49 3.87
C GLU A 44 -12.66 14.91 4.63
N ALA A 45 -13.84 15.46 4.44
CA ALA A 45 -15.05 15.00 5.13
C ALA A 45 -15.43 13.58 4.70
N ALA A 46 -15.34 13.29 3.40
CA ALA A 46 -15.57 11.97 2.84
C ALA A 46 -14.49 10.96 3.29
N LEU A 47 -13.21 11.35 3.26
CA LEU A 47 -12.10 10.49 3.70
C LEU A 47 -12.15 10.13 5.19
N ARG A 48 -12.83 10.94 6.04
CA ARG A 48 -13.02 10.69 7.47
C ARG A 48 -14.28 9.91 7.81
N ARG A 49 -15.12 9.56 6.83
CA ARG A 49 -16.36 8.80 7.10
C ARG A 49 -16.03 7.37 7.52
N ARG A 50 -16.73 6.89 8.54
CA ARG A 50 -16.75 5.50 9.00
C ARG A 50 -17.96 4.77 8.42
N LEU A 51 -17.94 3.44 8.44
CA LEU A 51 -19.12 2.64 8.09
C LEU A 51 -20.23 2.85 9.14
N ASP A 52 -21.40 3.29 8.69
CA ASP A 52 -22.55 3.52 9.54
C ASP A 52 -23.04 2.21 10.19
N GLY A 53 -23.24 2.24 11.50
CA GLY A 53 -23.70 1.07 12.25
C GLY A 53 -22.68 -0.07 12.42
N HIS A 54 -21.42 0.15 12.03
CA HIS A 54 -20.33 -0.82 12.18
C HIS A 54 -19.36 -0.39 13.29
N PRO A 55 -18.84 -1.32 14.13
CA PRO A 55 -17.94 -0.98 15.23
C PRO A 55 -16.53 -0.56 14.80
N SER A 56 -16.14 -0.81 13.55
CA SER A 56 -14.82 -0.44 13.04
C SER A 56 -14.65 1.06 12.93
N GLU A 57 -13.49 1.54 13.33
CA GLU A 57 -13.08 2.95 13.19
C GLU A 57 -12.36 3.25 11.88
N MET A 58 -12.22 2.26 10.99
CA MET A 58 -11.58 2.43 9.69
C MET A 58 -12.24 3.53 8.86
N THR A 59 -11.39 4.33 8.22
CA THR A 59 -11.74 5.36 7.24
C THR A 59 -10.85 5.26 6.02
N LEU A 60 -11.25 5.81 4.89
CA LEU A 60 -10.39 5.84 3.69
C LEU A 60 -9.13 6.69 3.91
N GLY A 61 -9.22 7.76 4.71
CA GLY A 61 -8.07 8.56 5.12
C GLY A 61 -7.08 7.78 5.97
N GLY A 62 -7.58 7.02 6.97
CA GLY A 62 -6.78 6.11 7.78
C GLY A 62 -6.07 5.06 6.92
N MET A 63 -6.78 4.46 5.94
CA MET A 63 -6.17 3.50 5.02
C MET A 63 -5.05 4.10 4.16
N LEU A 64 -5.18 5.35 3.69
CA LEU A 64 -4.13 6.03 2.94
C LEU A 64 -2.84 6.13 3.77
N LYS A 65 -2.95 6.57 5.02
CA LYS A 65 -1.78 6.71 5.90
C LYS A 65 -1.22 5.35 6.34
N HIS A 66 -2.10 4.41 6.69
CA HIS A 66 -1.73 3.04 7.04
C HIS A 66 -0.96 2.35 5.90
N LEU A 67 -1.50 2.34 4.68
CA LEU A 67 -0.83 1.72 3.54
C LEU A 67 0.46 2.45 3.16
N ALA A 68 0.58 3.76 3.40
CA ALA A 68 1.86 4.45 3.28
C ALA A 68 2.89 3.93 4.31
N PHE A 69 2.47 3.69 5.56
CA PHE A 69 3.34 3.08 6.58
C PHE A 69 3.73 1.64 6.21
N VAL A 70 2.79 0.82 5.76
CA VAL A 70 3.02 -0.58 5.35
C VAL A 70 3.99 -0.66 4.16
N GLU A 71 3.86 0.22 3.17
CA GLU A 71 4.81 0.36 2.05
C GLU A 71 6.21 0.71 2.54
N PHE A 72 6.34 1.73 3.41
CA PHE A 72 7.62 2.08 4.03
C PHE A 72 8.23 0.90 4.78
N TRP A 73 7.45 0.28 5.65
CA TRP A 73 7.93 -0.79 6.52
C TRP A 73 8.49 -1.98 5.72
N TRP A 74 7.73 -2.46 4.73
CA TRP A 74 8.15 -3.65 4.00
C TRP A 74 9.23 -3.39 2.95
N PHE A 75 9.19 -2.29 2.23
CA PHE A 75 10.14 -2.07 1.14
C PHE A 75 11.39 -1.29 1.57
N GLU A 76 11.30 -0.34 2.48
CA GLU A 76 12.48 0.39 2.94
C GLU A 76 13.07 -0.22 4.22
N ALA A 77 12.30 -0.34 5.30
CA ALA A 77 12.84 -0.79 6.58
C ALA A 77 13.21 -2.28 6.58
N VAL A 78 12.40 -3.14 5.96
CA VAL A 78 12.66 -4.59 5.91
C VAL A 78 13.47 -4.97 4.67
N ALA A 79 13.05 -4.59 3.46
CA ALA A 79 13.67 -5.08 2.24
C ALA A 79 15.06 -4.45 1.97
N LEU A 80 15.20 -3.14 2.20
CA LEU A 80 16.48 -2.45 2.05
C LEU A 80 17.30 -2.38 3.36
N GLY A 81 16.71 -2.74 4.51
CA GLY A 81 17.35 -2.58 5.81
C GLY A 81 17.62 -1.11 6.17
N ALA A 82 16.78 -0.19 5.64
CA ALA A 82 16.93 1.23 5.88
C ALA A 82 16.46 1.63 7.29
N PRO A 83 17.09 2.63 7.93
CA PRO A 83 16.58 3.15 9.20
C PRO A 83 15.24 3.84 9.02
N THR A 84 14.43 3.88 10.09
CA THR A 84 13.14 4.56 10.07
C THR A 84 13.33 6.06 9.77
N SER A 85 12.53 6.57 8.84
CA SER A 85 12.52 7.97 8.41
C SER A 85 11.23 8.70 8.81
N GLU A 86 11.18 10.03 8.62
CA GLU A 86 9.95 10.79 8.81
C GLU A 86 8.86 10.37 7.81
N PRO A 87 7.58 10.40 8.24
CA PRO A 87 7.10 10.83 9.57
C PRO A 87 7.21 9.75 10.66
N TRP A 88 7.57 8.52 10.31
CA TRP A 88 7.46 7.32 11.16
C TRP A 88 8.46 7.28 12.31
N VAL A 89 9.63 7.92 12.18
CA VAL A 89 10.67 7.95 13.23
C VAL A 89 10.24 8.80 14.44
N SER A 90 9.41 9.80 14.22
CA SER A 90 8.92 10.71 15.27
C SER A 90 7.69 10.19 16.03
N VAL A 91 7.15 9.02 15.65
CA VAL A 91 5.94 8.44 16.24
C VAL A 91 6.26 7.71 17.54
N ASP A 92 5.54 8.02 18.61
CA ASP A 92 5.53 7.22 19.84
C ASP A 92 4.53 6.06 19.72
N TRP A 93 4.97 4.99 19.05
CA TRP A 93 4.18 3.77 18.85
C TRP A 93 3.79 3.06 20.17
N ALA A 94 4.46 3.35 21.28
CA ALA A 94 4.08 2.79 22.57
C ALA A 94 2.90 3.53 23.19
N ALA A 95 2.70 4.80 22.84
CA ALA A 95 1.55 5.60 23.26
C ALA A 95 0.31 5.33 22.40
N ASP A 96 0.50 5.07 21.11
CA ASP A 96 -0.58 4.76 20.17
C ASP A 96 -0.09 3.79 19.10
N GLU A 97 -0.45 2.52 19.22
CA GLU A 97 -0.07 1.46 18.27
C GLU A 97 -0.72 1.63 16.89
N ASP A 98 -1.87 2.32 16.82
CA ASP A 98 -2.66 2.59 15.63
C ASP A 98 -2.55 4.06 15.18
N TRP A 99 -1.45 4.73 15.53
CA TRP A 99 -1.22 6.14 15.22
C TRP A 99 -1.41 6.49 13.74
N ASP A 100 -1.01 5.63 12.84
CA ASP A 100 -1.17 5.77 11.39
C ASP A 100 -2.65 5.85 10.98
N TRP A 101 -3.55 5.18 11.70
CA TRP A 101 -5.00 5.27 11.52
C TRP A 101 -5.58 6.53 12.17
N HIS A 102 -5.23 6.78 13.43
CA HIS A 102 -5.85 7.84 14.22
C HIS A 102 -5.42 9.23 13.75
N SER A 103 -4.13 9.42 13.50
CA SER A 103 -3.57 10.71 13.10
C SER A 103 -3.99 11.16 11.69
N ALA A 104 -4.46 10.25 10.84
CA ALA A 104 -4.97 10.61 9.52
C ALA A 104 -6.16 11.59 9.56
N ALA A 105 -6.87 11.68 10.70
CA ALA A 105 -7.95 12.64 10.88
C ALA A 105 -7.48 14.11 10.92
N GLU A 106 -6.20 14.34 11.21
CA GLU A 106 -5.59 15.68 11.28
C GLU A 106 -4.99 16.13 9.94
N ASP A 107 -4.76 15.19 9.01
CA ASP A 107 -4.14 15.47 7.72
C ASP A 107 -5.17 15.94 6.69
N SER A 108 -4.71 16.75 5.71
CA SER A 108 -5.52 17.08 4.55
C SER A 108 -5.62 15.92 3.57
N ALA A 109 -6.66 15.91 2.74
CA ALA A 109 -6.82 14.92 1.66
C ALA A 109 -5.62 14.93 0.69
N ALA A 110 -5.05 16.10 0.43
CA ALA A 110 -3.88 16.24 -0.42
C ALA A 110 -2.62 15.64 0.21
N ASP A 111 -2.39 15.88 1.51
CA ASP A 111 -1.22 15.36 2.23
C ASP A 111 -1.28 13.84 2.36
N LEU A 112 -2.46 13.27 2.66
CA LEU A 112 -2.65 11.82 2.75
C LEU A 112 -2.34 11.13 1.40
N ARG A 113 -2.83 11.68 0.29
CA ARG A 113 -2.53 11.13 -1.04
C ARG A 113 -1.06 11.27 -1.40
N ALA A 114 -0.48 12.46 -1.18
CA ALA A 114 0.92 12.70 -1.48
C ALA A 114 1.86 11.80 -0.66
N LEU A 115 1.53 11.54 0.60
CA LEU A 115 2.27 10.62 1.47
C LEU A 115 2.24 9.19 0.90
N TRP A 116 1.05 8.68 0.59
CA TRP A 116 0.89 7.34 0.05
C TRP A 116 1.52 7.18 -1.34
N GLU A 117 1.23 8.08 -2.29
CA GLU A 117 1.79 8.04 -3.65
C GLU A 117 3.31 8.14 -3.64
N GLY A 118 3.85 9.05 -2.83
CA GLY A 118 5.30 9.21 -2.66
C GLY A 118 5.95 7.96 -2.08
N GLN A 119 5.27 7.28 -1.16
CA GLN A 119 5.78 6.04 -0.59
C GLN A 119 5.72 4.88 -1.61
N VAL A 120 4.63 4.72 -2.34
CA VAL A 120 4.51 3.73 -3.43
C VAL A 120 5.64 3.91 -4.45
N GLU A 121 5.97 5.14 -4.81
CA GLU A 121 7.05 5.41 -5.75
C GLU A 121 8.44 5.03 -5.18
N ARG A 122 8.68 5.23 -3.89
CA ARG A 122 9.90 4.75 -3.23
C ARG A 122 9.96 3.22 -3.20
N SER A 123 8.85 2.57 -2.91
CA SER A 123 8.73 1.10 -2.94
C SER A 123 9.01 0.51 -4.31
N ARG A 124 8.50 1.12 -5.39
CA ARG A 124 8.80 0.71 -6.77
C ARG A 124 10.30 0.76 -7.06
N ARG A 125 10.98 1.83 -6.65
CA ARG A 125 12.44 1.95 -6.81
C ARG A 125 13.18 0.89 -6.01
N ALA A 126 12.80 0.65 -4.76
CA ALA A 126 13.39 -0.39 -3.92
C ALA A 126 13.26 -1.78 -4.57
N VAL A 127 12.08 -2.12 -5.09
CA VAL A 127 11.85 -3.40 -5.78
C VAL A 127 12.67 -3.50 -7.06
N GLN A 128 12.77 -2.45 -7.85
CA GLN A 128 13.62 -2.43 -9.07
C GLN A 128 15.08 -2.68 -8.74
N GLU A 129 15.61 -2.05 -7.68
CA GLU A 129 16.97 -2.26 -7.20
C GLU A 129 17.20 -3.73 -6.76
N LEU A 130 16.27 -4.28 -5.97
CA LEU A 130 16.36 -5.65 -5.49
C LEU A 130 16.29 -6.68 -6.63
N LEU A 131 15.43 -6.47 -7.61
CA LEU A 131 15.27 -7.35 -8.77
C LEU A 131 16.44 -7.27 -9.76
N ALA A 132 17.20 -6.19 -9.76
CA ALA A 132 18.40 -6.04 -10.57
C ALA A 132 19.61 -6.87 -10.06
N ALA A 133 19.52 -7.45 -8.87
CA ALA A 133 20.58 -8.28 -8.30
C ALA A 133 20.71 -9.62 -9.02
N ASP A 134 21.95 -10.13 -9.14
CA ASP A 134 22.25 -11.43 -9.75
C ASP A 134 21.65 -12.61 -8.95
N GLY A 135 21.35 -13.70 -9.64
CA GLY A 135 20.91 -14.96 -9.05
C GLY A 135 19.39 -15.09 -8.94
N ASP A 136 18.85 -15.44 -7.76
CA ASP A 136 17.42 -15.52 -7.45
C ASP A 136 17.01 -14.33 -6.55
N PRO A 137 16.68 -13.17 -7.12
CA PRO A 137 16.33 -12.00 -6.34
C PRO A 137 15.03 -12.18 -5.55
N LEU A 138 14.07 -12.96 -6.05
CA LEU A 138 12.83 -13.24 -5.32
C LEU A 138 13.04 -14.14 -4.10
N GLY A 139 13.96 -15.10 -4.20
CA GLY A 139 14.27 -16.02 -3.11
C GLY A 139 15.32 -15.50 -2.13
N ARG A 140 15.96 -14.36 -2.44
CA ARG A 140 16.96 -13.75 -1.56
C ARG A 140 16.35 -13.41 -0.20
N VAL A 141 17.01 -13.83 0.89
CA VAL A 141 16.62 -13.45 2.25
C VAL A 141 17.07 -12.03 2.53
N LEU A 142 16.13 -11.19 2.93
CA LEU A 142 16.29 -9.80 3.31
C LEU A 142 16.13 -9.69 4.84
N GLU A 143 16.79 -8.72 5.45
CA GLU A 143 16.79 -8.55 6.90
C GLU A 143 16.53 -7.09 7.25
N SER A 144 15.58 -6.86 8.17
CA SER A 144 15.25 -5.52 8.64
C SER A 144 16.42 -4.84 9.32
N TYR A 145 16.42 -3.50 9.36
CA TYR A 145 17.45 -2.69 10.02
C TYR A 145 17.72 -3.11 11.47
N ASP A 146 16.69 -3.51 12.20
CA ASP A 146 16.78 -3.94 13.59
C ASP A 146 17.10 -5.46 13.77
N GLY A 147 17.24 -6.20 12.67
CA GLY A 147 17.52 -7.64 12.66
C GLY A 147 16.36 -8.55 13.11
N ARG A 148 15.17 -7.99 13.36
CA ARG A 148 14.02 -8.75 13.89
C ARG A 148 13.21 -9.48 12.84
N ARG A 149 13.31 -9.07 11.57
CA ARG A 149 12.59 -9.69 10.45
C ARG A 149 13.58 -10.23 9.42
N ARG A 150 13.33 -11.46 9.01
CA ARG A 150 14.07 -12.11 7.90
C ARG A 150 13.04 -12.77 7.00
N VAL A 151 12.89 -12.23 5.81
CA VAL A 151 11.89 -12.68 4.82
C VAL A 151 12.49 -12.63 3.42
N THR A 152 11.85 -13.25 2.43
CA THR A 152 12.26 -13.13 1.03
C THR A 152 11.48 -12.01 0.34
N LEU A 153 12.01 -11.46 -0.75
CA LEU A 153 11.27 -10.50 -1.59
C LEU A 153 9.95 -11.10 -2.09
N ARG A 154 9.95 -12.40 -2.47
CA ARG A 154 8.72 -13.13 -2.84
C ARG A 154 7.66 -13.04 -1.74
N TRP A 155 8.06 -13.26 -0.49
CA TRP A 155 7.16 -13.17 0.66
C TRP A 155 6.60 -11.76 0.82
N ILE A 156 7.46 -10.72 0.72
CA ILE A 156 7.03 -9.32 0.83
C ILE A 156 6.00 -8.98 -0.27
N LEU A 157 6.29 -9.31 -1.53
CA LEU A 157 5.36 -9.02 -2.63
C LEU A 157 4.02 -9.75 -2.46
N THR A 158 4.05 -11.01 -2.01
CA THR A 158 2.83 -11.78 -1.74
C THR A 158 2.02 -11.18 -0.59
N HIS A 159 2.71 -10.77 0.50
CA HIS A 159 2.07 -10.12 1.64
C HIS A 159 1.47 -8.76 1.25
N MET A 160 2.16 -7.96 0.46
CA MET A 160 1.63 -6.68 -0.01
C MET A 160 0.40 -6.84 -0.91
N ILE A 161 0.34 -7.89 -1.73
CA ILE A 161 -0.86 -8.23 -2.50
C ILE A 161 -2.02 -8.56 -1.54
N GLU A 162 -1.77 -9.35 -0.50
CA GLU A 162 -2.77 -9.69 0.53
C GLU A 162 -3.26 -8.45 1.27
N GLU A 163 -2.35 -7.56 1.70
CA GLU A 163 -2.67 -6.30 2.38
C GLU A 163 -3.57 -5.39 1.53
N TYR A 164 -3.14 -5.12 0.29
CA TYR A 164 -3.95 -4.30 -0.60
C TYR A 164 -5.28 -4.94 -0.97
N ALA A 165 -5.34 -6.26 -1.18
CA ALA A 165 -6.59 -6.95 -1.50
C ALA A 165 -7.60 -6.83 -0.33
N ARG A 166 -7.13 -7.01 0.91
CA ARG A 166 -7.93 -6.84 2.12
C ARG A 166 -8.46 -5.42 2.26
N HIS A 167 -7.57 -4.42 2.13
CA HIS A 167 -7.95 -3.02 2.31
C HIS A 167 -8.79 -2.47 1.15
N ASN A 168 -8.62 -2.95 -0.07
CA ASN A 168 -9.51 -2.63 -1.18
C ASN A 168 -10.94 -3.12 -0.91
N GLY A 169 -11.12 -4.34 -0.38
CA GLY A 169 -12.45 -4.81 0.02
C GLY A 169 -13.10 -3.96 1.12
N HIS A 170 -12.32 -3.44 2.07
CA HIS A 170 -12.83 -2.47 3.06
C HIS A 170 -13.16 -1.12 2.41
N ALA A 171 -12.31 -0.66 1.50
CA ALA A 171 -12.49 0.60 0.78
C ALA A 171 -13.73 0.56 -0.12
N ASP A 172 -14.05 -0.58 -0.73
CA ASP A 172 -15.26 -0.77 -1.53
C ASP A 172 -16.52 -0.45 -0.73
N LEU A 173 -16.65 -1.03 0.47
CA LEU A 173 -17.81 -0.80 1.34
C LEU A 173 -17.92 0.65 1.81
N LEU A 174 -16.80 1.27 2.17
CA LEU A 174 -16.77 2.68 2.56
C LEU A 174 -17.11 3.59 1.40
N ARG A 175 -16.56 3.33 0.21
CA ARG A 175 -16.82 4.12 -0.99
C ARG A 175 -18.28 4.04 -1.45
N GLU A 176 -18.84 2.83 -1.45
CA GLU A 176 -20.25 2.63 -1.80
C GLU A 176 -21.17 3.41 -0.85
N GLN A 177 -20.88 3.43 0.45
CA GLN A 177 -21.63 4.22 1.43
C GLN A 177 -21.46 5.74 1.23
N ILE A 178 -20.28 6.21 0.81
CA ILE A 178 -19.98 7.64 0.65
C ILE A 178 -20.72 8.24 -0.54
N ASP A 179 -20.63 7.61 -1.70
CA ASP A 179 -21.15 8.17 -2.97
C ASP A 179 -21.77 7.15 -3.93
N GLY A 180 -21.92 5.90 -3.51
CA GLY A 180 -22.53 4.83 -4.30
C GLY A 180 -21.60 4.20 -5.34
N GLN A 181 -20.31 4.55 -5.38
CA GLN A 181 -19.38 3.95 -6.32
C GLN A 181 -19.10 2.50 -5.91
N THR A 182 -19.51 1.53 -6.76
CA THR A 182 -19.30 0.09 -6.55
C THR A 182 -17.89 -0.37 -6.98
N GLY A 183 -17.50 -1.60 -6.54
CA GLY A 183 -16.16 -2.18 -6.68
C GLY A 183 -15.73 -2.61 -8.08
N GLU A 184 -16.59 -2.53 -9.09
CA GLU A 184 -16.32 -2.93 -10.47
C GLU A 184 -16.55 -1.81 -11.45
#